data_09250b809eacc67aef0cce0b449c0d26
#
_entry.id   09250b809eacc67aef0cce0b449c0d26
#
_cell.length_a   1.000
_cell.length_b   1.000
_cell.length_c   1.000
_cell.angle_alpha   90.00
_cell.angle_beta   90.00
_cell.angle_gamma   90.00
#
_symmetry.space_group_name_H-M   'P 1'
#
loop_
_entity.id
_entity.type
_entity.pdbx_description
1 polymer ?
#
loop_
_entity_poly.entity_id
_entity_poly.type
_entity_poly.pdbx_seq_one_letter_code
_entity_poly.pdbx_strand_id
1 'polypeptide(L)'
;LLFRSLGSRVWAYAYSSFKPDKRVTANHQLATSGNSYVPPGAELEYQYVIRDAAGNPLKTKPATFEYTDTRFDWDKTSIGPLVLVHHDIRQSSVDRVADQISGDIRRISDLLEIQNGKKIKGLIYNRRSETRDAFPFQSQAISDSGVFQGFAFSNHRIFIGVGIDPRLIVHETT
;
A
#
# COMPACT_ATOMS: atom_id res chain seq x y z
N LEU A 1 2.18 14.92 -15.36
CA LEU A 1 1.65 14.21 -14.20
C LEU A 1 2.56 14.45 -13.01
N LEU A 2 2.02 14.89 -11.89
CA LEU A 2 2.67 14.89 -10.59
C LEU A 2 2.01 13.81 -9.75
N PHE A 3 2.79 13.06 -8.96
CA PHE A 3 2.27 12.02 -8.08
C PHE A 3 3.15 11.88 -6.82
N ARG A 4 2.56 11.34 -5.75
CA ARG A 4 3.26 11.07 -4.48
C ARG A 4 2.50 10.01 -3.68
N SER A 5 3.16 9.40 -2.70
CA SER A 5 2.46 8.67 -1.64
C SER A 5 1.59 9.64 -0.85
N LEU A 6 0.39 9.24 -0.51
CA LEU A 6 -0.55 10.08 0.23
C LEU A 6 0.09 10.53 1.57
N GLY A 7 0.09 11.84 1.79
CA GLY A 7 0.73 12.45 2.95
C GLY A 7 2.23 12.74 2.80
N SER A 8 2.88 12.32 1.72
CA SER A 8 4.26 12.73 1.42
C SER A 8 4.32 14.22 1.06
N ARG A 9 5.41 14.88 1.45
CA ARG A 9 5.69 16.28 1.04
C ARG A 9 6.34 16.37 -0.33
N VAL A 10 6.93 15.27 -0.81
CA VAL A 10 7.72 15.25 -2.05
C VAL A 10 6.84 14.76 -3.19
N TRP A 11 6.78 15.54 -4.27
CA TRP A 11 6.13 15.16 -5.52
C TRP A 11 7.16 14.63 -6.51
N ALA A 12 6.89 13.47 -7.08
CA ALA A 12 7.54 12.99 -8.27
C ALA A 12 6.78 13.50 -9.51
N TYR A 13 7.44 13.49 -10.66
CA TYR A 13 6.80 13.89 -11.92
C TYR A 13 7.03 12.85 -13.01
N ALA A 14 6.11 12.80 -13.94
CA ALA A 14 6.22 12.01 -15.16
C ALA A 14 5.53 12.73 -16.33
N TYR A 15 5.99 12.43 -17.52
CA TYR A 15 5.37 12.91 -18.76
C TYR A 15 4.39 11.84 -19.25
N SER A 16 3.10 12.19 -19.29
CA SER A 16 2.07 11.30 -19.84
C SER A 16 2.10 11.36 -21.36
N SER A 17 1.91 10.22 -22.00
CA SER A 17 1.75 10.17 -23.46
C SER A 17 0.33 10.59 -23.86
N PHE A 18 0.23 11.42 -24.89
CA PHE A 18 -1.04 11.84 -25.47
C PHE A 18 -0.86 12.30 -26.92
N LYS A 19 -1.93 12.32 -27.68
CA LYS A 19 -1.98 12.98 -28.98
C LYS A 19 -2.68 14.33 -28.81
N PRO A 20 -2.08 15.45 -29.28
CA PRO A 20 -2.72 16.76 -29.20
C PRO A 20 -4.05 16.79 -29.95
N ASP A 21 -5.13 17.20 -29.30
CA ASP A 21 -6.45 17.36 -29.89
C ASP A 21 -7.29 18.28 -28.97
N LYS A 22 -8.49 18.66 -29.43
CA LYS A 22 -9.50 19.39 -28.64
C LYS A 22 -9.96 18.60 -27.40
N ARG A 23 -9.97 17.27 -27.48
CA ARG A 23 -10.23 16.35 -26.38
C ARG A 23 -9.09 15.35 -26.30
N VAL A 24 -8.40 15.33 -25.19
CA VAL A 24 -7.18 14.54 -25.00
C VAL A 24 -7.41 13.48 -23.92
N THR A 25 -7.00 12.25 -24.22
CA THR A 25 -6.80 11.20 -23.21
C THR A 25 -5.29 11.05 -23.00
N ALA A 26 -4.82 11.35 -21.79
CA ALA A 26 -3.43 11.18 -21.42
C ALA A 26 -3.26 9.90 -20.60
N ASN A 27 -2.29 9.07 -20.98
CA ASN A 27 -1.99 7.82 -20.28
C ASN A 27 -0.59 7.87 -19.67
N HIS A 28 -0.47 7.29 -18.50
CA HIS A 28 0.81 7.06 -17.86
C HIS A 28 0.79 5.74 -17.11
N GLN A 29 1.83 4.92 -17.31
CA GLN A 29 2.05 3.70 -16.54
C GLN A 29 3.09 3.98 -15.47
N LEU A 30 2.69 3.94 -14.21
CA LEU A 30 3.59 4.10 -13.08
C LEU A 30 4.36 2.79 -12.86
N ALA A 31 5.70 2.86 -12.85
CA ALA A 31 6.52 1.74 -12.44
C ALA A 31 6.41 1.57 -10.91
N THR A 32 6.09 0.36 -10.46
CA THR A 32 5.91 0.02 -9.04
C THR A 32 6.88 -1.06 -8.56
N SER A 33 7.92 -1.32 -9.33
CA SER A 33 8.93 -2.36 -9.03
C SER A 33 10.36 -1.80 -9.08
N GLY A 34 11.33 -2.58 -8.63
CA GLY A 34 12.73 -2.19 -8.60
C GLY A 34 12.96 -0.96 -7.74
N ASN A 35 13.70 0.03 -8.25
CA ASN A 35 14.02 1.27 -7.55
C ASN A 35 12.79 2.19 -7.34
N SER A 36 11.70 1.93 -8.04
CA SER A 36 10.43 2.66 -7.93
C SER A 36 9.37 1.86 -7.21
N TYR A 37 9.80 0.90 -6.38
CA TYR A 37 8.89 0.00 -5.70
C TYR A 37 7.85 0.76 -4.86
N VAL A 38 6.60 0.39 -5.04
CA VAL A 38 5.44 0.83 -4.27
C VAL A 38 4.72 -0.42 -3.77
N PRO A 39 4.52 -0.59 -2.45
CA PRO A 39 3.82 -1.76 -1.93
C PRO A 39 2.35 -1.77 -2.36
N PRO A 40 1.76 -2.93 -2.70
CA PRO A 40 0.32 -3.06 -2.82
C PRO A 40 -0.39 -2.56 -1.55
N GLY A 41 -1.54 -1.93 -1.72
CA GLY A 41 -2.27 -1.26 -0.65
C GLY A 41 -1.89 0.20 -0.45
N ALA A 42 -0.82 0.68 -1.11
CA ALA A 42 -0.40 2.08 -0.99
C ALA A 42 -1.43 3.04 -1.58
N GLU A 43 -1.70 4.11 -0.86
CA GLU A 43 -2.52 5.21 -1.34
C GLU A 43 -1.62 6.25 -2.01
N LEU A 44 -1.93 6.56 -3.25
CA LEU A 44 -1.22 7.52 -4.07
C LEU A 44 -2.12 8.72 -4.38
N GLU A 45 -1.51 9.89 -4.36
CA GLU A 45 -2.15 11.14 -4.76
C GLU A 45 -1.52 11.61 -6.06
N TYR A 46 -2.32 12.08 -7.00
CA TYR A 46 -1.84 12.58 -8.28
C TYR A 46 -2.61 13.81 -8.74
N GLN A 47 -1.97 14.63 -9.59
CA GLN A 47 -2.58 15.75 -10.30
C GLN A 47 -1.91 15.97 -11.64
N TYR A 48 -2.65 16.51 -12.59
CA TYR A 48 -2.07 16.91 -13.87
C TYR A 48 -1.68 18.38 -13.85
N VAL A 49 -0.56 18.68 -14.52
CA VAL A 49 -0.18 20.02 -14.88
C VAL A 49 -0.17 20.06 -16.42
N ILE A 50 -1.11 20.79 -16.97
CA ILE A 50 -1.32 20.92 -18.41
C ILE A 50 -0.80 22.31 -18.79
N ARG A 51 -0.04 22.41 -19.88
CA ARG A 51 0.39 23.69 -20.45
C ARG A 51 -0.20 23.85 -21.83
N ASP A 52 -0.73 25.03 -22.12
CA ASP A 52 -1.16 25.40 -23.45
C ASP A 52 0.03 25.77 -24.36
N ALA A 53 -0.24 26.10 -25.63
CA ALA A 53 0.80 26.51 -26.58
C ALA A 53 1.51 27.82 -26.19
N ALA A 54 0.89 28.67 -25.37
CA ALA A 54 1.47 29.90 -24.83
C ALA A 54 2.26 29.66 -23.53
N GLY A 55 2.28 28.41 -23.01
CA GLY A 55 2.98 28.02 -21.81
C GLY A 55 2.21 28.23 -20.50
N ASN A 56 0.95 28.66 -20.56
CA ASN A 56 0.13 28.87 -19.37
C ASN A 56 -0.19 27.54 -18.67
N PRO A 57 0.06 27.39 -17.36
CA PRO A 57 -0.17 26.16 -16.66
C PRO A 57 -1.61 26.09 -16.12
N LEU A 58 -2.28 24.96 -16.32
CA LEU A 58 -3.48 24.55 -15.62
C LEU A 58 -3.14 23.37 -14.71
N LYS A 59 -3.42 23.47 -13.43
CA LYS A 59 -3.32 22.36 -12.48
C LYS A 59 -4.71 21.79 -12.19
N THR A 60 -4.88 20.49 -12.29
CA THR A 60 -6.12 19.84 -11.84
C THR A 60 -6.15 19.77 -10.31
N LYS A 61 -7.33 19.54 -9.76
CA LYS A 61 -7.41 19.16 -8.35
C LYS A 61 -6.69 17.83 -8.14
N PRO A 62 -6.02 17.63 -6.99
CA PRO A 62 -5.47 16.33 -6.65
C PRO A 62 -6.57 15.26 -6.58
N ALA A 63 -6.24 14.06 -7.03
CA ALA A 63 -7.07 12.88 -6.89
C ALA A 63 -6.24 11.77 -6.24
N THR A 64 -6.89 10.84 -5.56
CA THR A 64 -6.26 9.73 -4.87
C THR A 64 -6.73 8.40 -5.44
N PHE A 65 -5.87 7.39 -5.39
CA PHE A 65 -6.24 6.01 -5.66
C PHE A 65 -5.40 5.07 -4.80
N GLU A 66 -5.94 3.88 -4.53
CA GLU A 66 -5.22 2.79 -3.86
C GLU A 66 -4.59 1.89 -4.94
N TYR A 67 -3.27 1.68 -4.85
CA TYR A 67 -2.58 0.69 -5.69
C TYR A 67 -2.87 -0.69 -5.11
N THR A 68 -3.68 -1.49 -5.80
CA THR A 68 -4.17 -2.79 -5.33
C THR A 68 -3.60 -3.92 -6.19
N ASP A 69 -3.28 -5.03 -5.57
CA ASP A 69 -2.98 -6.27 -6.28
C ASP A 69 -4.29 -6.88 -6.80
N THR A 70 -4.53 -6.70 -8.10
CA THR A 70 -5.79 -7.10 -8.75
C THR A 70 -5.92 -8.59 -9.04
N ARG A 71 -4.95 -9.41 -8.61
CA ARG A 71 -5.02 -10.87 -8.75
C ARG A 71 -6.01 -11.51 -7.77
N PHE A 72 -6.39 -10.78 -6.72
CA PHE A 72 -7.23 -11.28 -5.62
C PHE A 72 -8.38 -10.33 -5.32
N ASP A 73 -9.48 -10.91 -4.84
CA ASP A 73 -10.59 -10.17 -4.26
C ASP A 73 -10.31 -9.95 -2.76
N TRP A 74 -10.09 -8.70 -2.37
CA TRP A 74 -9.65 -8.32 -1.04
C TRP A 74 -10.80 -7.94 -0.12
N ASP A 75 -10.88 -8.61 1.03
CA ASP A 75 -11.70 -8.23 2.16
C ASP A 75 -10.94 -7.34 3.14
N LYS A 76 -11.67 -6.55 3.96
CA LYS A 76 -11.07 -5.62 4.94
C LYS A 76 -11.71 -5.81 6.31
N THR A 77 -10.88 -6.05 7.34
CA THR A 77 -11.29 -6.14 8.74
C THR A 77 -10.55 -5.09 9.57
N SER A 78 -11.28 -4.25 10.30
CA SER A 78 -10.70 -3.18 11.15
C SER A 78 -10.52 -3.64 12.59
N ILE A 79 -9.32 -3.41 13.15
CA ILE A 79 -8.96 -3.73 14.55
C ILE A 79 -8.31 -2.48 15.15
N GLY A 80 -9.12 -1.57 15.70
CA GLY A 80 -8.64 -0.27 16.13
C GLY A 80 -8.00 0.52 14.97
N PRO A 81 -6.73 0.96 15.10
CA PRO A 81 -6.01 1.66 14.06
C PRO A 81 -5.52 0.75 12.92
N LEU A 82 -5.52 -0.57 13.11
CA LEU A 82 -5.10 -1.54 12.11
C LEU A 82 -6.27 -1.93 11.19
N VAL A 83 -6.01 -1.99 9.90
CA VAL A 83 -6.90 -2.57 8.88
C VAL A 83 -6.19 -3.77 8.27
N LEU A 84 -6.67 -4.96 8.56
CA LEU A 84 -6.24 -6.17 7.86
C LEU A 84 -6.96 -6.26 6.51
N VAL A 85 -6.17 -6.41 5.46
CA VAL A 85 -6.62 -6.63 4.08
C VAL A 85 -6.21 -8.06 3.73
N HIS A 86 -7.16 -8.91 3.44
CA HIS A 86 -6.94 -10.36 3.26
C HIS A 86 -7.84 -10.88 2.13
N HIS A 87 -7.55 -12.08 1.63
CA HIS A 87 -8.35 -12.75 0.62
C HIS A 87 -8.46 -14.24 0.94
N ASP A 88 -9.54 -14.89 0.51
CA ASP A 88 -9.77 -16.33 0.64
C ASP A 88 -9.56 -16.89 2.07
N ILE A 89 -9.75 -16.07 3.11
CA ILE A 89 -9.68 -16.48 4.51
C ILE A 89 -11.09 -16.51 5.09
N ARG A 90 -11.41 -17.59 5.79
CA ARG A 90 -12.71 -17.68 6.49
C ARG A 90 -12.84 -16.57 7.51
N GLN A 91 -13.95 -15.83 7.48
CA GLN A 91 -14.19 -14.70 8.40
C GLN A 91 -14.00 -15.10 9.87
N SER A 92 -14.47 -16.29 10.28
CA SER A 92 -14.29 -16.78 11.66
C SER A 92 -12.82 -16.96 12.09
N SER A 93 -11.91 -17.18 11.13
CA SER A 93 -10.48 -17.22 11.42
C SER A 93 -9.90 -15.82 11.58
N VAL A 94 -10.37 -14.88 10.78
CA VAL A 94 -10.01 -13.46 10.89
C VAL A 94 -10.50 -12.89 12.22
N ASP A 95 -11.76 -13.15 12.58
CA ASP A 95 -12.36 -12.70 13.84
C ASP A 95 -11.61 -13.21 15.05
N ARG A 96 -11.24 -14.49 15.06
CA ARG A 96 -10.44 -15.09 16.14
C ARG A 96 -9.10 -14.41 16.31
N VAL A 97 -8.41 -14.12 15.21
CA VAL A 97 -7.12 -13.41 15.24
C VAL A 97 -7.33 -11.96 15.68
N ALA A 98 -8.36 -11.30 15.19
CA ALA A 98 -8.72 -9.93 15.58
C ALA A 98 -8.95 -9.84 17.10
N ASP A 99 -9.73 -10.77 17.68
CA ASP A 99 -9.97 -10.83 19.12
C ASP A 99 -8.67 -11.05 19.90
N GLN A 100 -7.82 -11.96 19.41
CA GLN A 100 -6.54 -12.29 20.07
C GLN A 100 -5.58 -11.11 20.10
N ILE A 101 -5.47 -10.32 19.02
CA ILE A 101 -4.50 -9.22 18.94
C ILE A 101 -5.06 -7.86 19.36
N SER A 102 -6.36 -7.72 19.56
CA SER A 102 -7.02 -6.43 19.84
C SER A 102 -6.45 -5.71 21.05
N GLY A 103 -6.11 -6.46 22.10
CA GLY A 103 -5.48 -5.94 23.31
C GLY A 103 -4.06 -5.42 23.06
N ASP A 104 -3.26 -6.18 22.31
CA ASP A 104 -1.89 -5.80 21.95
C ASP A 104 -1.87 -4.57 21.04
N ILE A 105 -2.73 -4.54 20.04
CA ILE A 105 -2.86 -3.40 19.11
C ILE A 105 -3.25 -2.13 19.87
N ARG A 106 -4.17 -2.23 20.84
CA ARG A 106 -4.56 -1.09 21.68
C ARG A 106 -3.38 -0.61 22.50
N ARG A 107 -2.68 -1.51 23.20
CA ARG A 107 -1.50 -1.18 24.02
C ARG A 107 -0.38 -0.53 23.20
N ILE A 108 -0.09 -1.05 22.01
CA ILE A 108 0.88 -0.47 21.06
C ILE A 108 0.43 0.93 20.64
N SER A 109 -0.83 1.09 20.28
CA SER A 109 -1.41 2.37 19.89
C SER A 109 -1.27 3.43 20.97
N ASP A 110 -1.54 3.06 22.24
CA ASP A 110 -1.43 3.95 23.38
C ASP A 110 0.06 4.28 23.67
N LEU A 111 0.94 3.30 23.63
CA LEU A 111 2.38 3.47 23.88
C LEU A 111 3.05 4.37 22.82
N LEU A 112 2.68 4.21 21.56
CA LEU A 112 3.24 4.98 20.45
C LEU A 112 2.48 6.28 20.18
N GLU A 113 1.51 6.63 21.04
CA GLU A 113 0.68 7.82 20.90
C GLU A 113 0.12 7.97 19.48
N ILE A 114 -0.34 6.86 18.88
CA ILE A 114 -0.91 6.86 17.53
C ILE A 114 -2.19 7.70 17.56
N GLN A 115 -2.02 9.00 17.38
CA GLN A 115 -3.11 9.94 17.43
C GLN A 115 -3.93 9.89 16.14
N ASN A 116 -5.24 9.74 16.35
CA ASN A 116 -6.36 10.09 15.46
C ASN A 116 -6.15 9.94 13.93
N GLY A 117 -6.75 8.90 13.40
CA GLY A 117 -7.17 8.83 12.00
C GLY A 117 -6.16 8.26 11.01
N LYS A 118 -4.93 7.99 11.44
CA LYS A 118 -3.93 7.39 10.55
C LYS A 118 -3.89 5.88 10.75
N LYS A 119 -4.61 5.18 9.90
CA LYS A 119 -4.66 3.71 9.94
C LYS A 119 -3.35 3.09 9.44
N ILE A 120 -2.99 1.95 10.01
CA ILE A 120 -1.96 1.04 9.51
C ILE A 120 -2.70 -0.02 8.70
N LYS A 121 -2.17 -0.39 7.55
CA LYS A 121 -2.77 -1.39 6.66
C LYS A 121 -1.88 -2.62 6.62
N GLY A 122 -2.42 -3.78 6.98
CA GLY A 122 -1.72 -5.06 6.88
C GLY A 122 -2.30 -5.90 5.75
N LEU A 123 -1.54 -6.11 4.67
CA LEU A 123 -1.94 -7.00 3.58
C LEU A 123 -1.46 -8.41 3.89
N ILE A 124 -2.39 -9.35 3.98
CA ILE A 124 -2.12 -10.74 4.31
C ILE A 124 -2.37 -11.62 3.10
N TYR A 125 -1.29 -12.17 2.58
CA TYR A 125 -1.31 -13.20 1.54
C TYR A 125 -1.39 -14.58 2.17
N ASN A 126 -2.05 -15.53 1.53
CA ASN A 126 -2.21 -16.87 2.08
C ASN A 126 -0.94 -17.71 1.93
N ARG A 127 -0.17 -17.48 0.88
CA ARG A 127 1.00 -18.27 0.53
C ARG A 127 2.17 -17.38 0.09
N ARG A 128 3.38 -17.83 0.37
CA ARG A 128 4.59 -17.15 -0.06
C ARG A 128 4.69 -16.96 -1.59
N SER A 129 4.19 -17.93 -2.37
CA SER A 129 4.19 -17.81 -3.83
C SER A 129 3.38 -16.63 -4.35
N GLU A 130 2.39 -16.18 -3.60
CA GLU A 130 1.54 -15.04 -3.95
C GLU A 130 2.25 -13.70 -3.73
N THR A 131 3.24 -13.65 -2.82
CA THR A 131 3.95 -12.41 -2.47
C THR A 131 5.12 -12.09 -3.41
N ARG A 132 5.39 -12.92 -4.42
CA ARG A 132 6.53 -12.73 -5.32
C ARG A 132 6.60 -11.32 -5.91
N ASP A 133 5.46 -10.80 -6.37
CA ASP A 133 5.37 -9.49 -7.01
C ASP A 133 5.01 -8.38 -6.00
N ALA A 134 4.60 -8.78 -4.79
CA ALA A 134 4.19 -7.88 -3.72
C ALA A 134 5.33 -7.50 -2.78
N PHE A 135 6.37 -8.31 -2.69
CA PHE A 135 7.57 -8.01 -1.91
C PHE A 135 8.58 -7.19 -2.72
N PRO A 136 9.38 -6.34 -2.07
CA PRO A 136 10.48 -5.67 -2.73
C PRO A 136 11.49 -6.71 -3.23
N PHE A 137 12.27 -6.34 -4.24
CA PHE A 137 13.31 -7.22 -4.79
C PHE A 137 14.27 -7.69 -3.68
N GLN A 138 14.49 -8.99 -3.61
CA GLN A 138 15.38 -9.64 -2.67
C GLN A 138 16.42 -10.46 -3.43
N SER A 139 17.58 -10.65 -2.80
CA SER A 139 18.56 -11.60 -3.35
C SER A 139 18.01 -13.04 -3.34
N GLN A 140 18.45 -13.87 -4.26
CA GLN A 140 18.03 -15.28 -4.35
C GLN A 140 18.24 -16.02 -3.01
N ALA A 141 19.38 -15.79 -2.37
CA ALA A 141 19.70 -16.42 -1.08
C ALA A 141 18.71 -16.06 0.03
N ILE A 142 18.25 -14.82 0.07
CA ILE A 142 17.22 -14.37 1.04
C ILE A 142 15.87 -14.98 0.69
N SER A 143 15.52 -15.02 -0.59
CA SER A 143 14.28 -15.64 -1.06
C SER A 143 14.20 -17.12 -0.71
N ASP A 144 15.31 -17.86 -0.90
CA ASP A 144 15.39 -19.30 -0.67
C ASP A 144 15.41 -19.67 0.83
N SER A 145 15.98 -18.79 1.68
CA SER A 145 16.06 -19.03 3.13
C SER A 145 14.71 -19.03 3.84
N GLY A 146 13.68 -18.46 3.23
CA GLY A 146 12.33 -18.40 3.84
C GLY A 146 12.23 -17.56 5.10
N VAL A 147 13.27 -16.79 5.43
CA VAL A 147 13.43 -16.07 6.71
C VAL A 147 12.37 -14.98 6.89
N PHE A 148 11.98 -14.29 5.82
CA PHE A 148 11.02 -13.20 5.93
C PHE A 148 9.58 -13.69 5.68
N GLN A 149 8.73 -13.52 6.69
CA GLN A 149 7.29 -13.75 6.60
C GLN A 149 6.50 -12.46 6.40
N GLY A 150 7.14 -11.29 6.56
CA GLY A 150 6.54 -9.99 6.37
C GLY A 150 7.55 -8.89 6.07
N PHE A 151 7.03 -7.74 5.64
CA PHE A 151 7.77 -6.51 5.40
C PHE A 151 6.93 -5.31 5.80
N ALA A 152 7.48 -4.41 6.61
CA ALA A 152 6.85 -3.14 6.95
C ALA A 152 7.39 -1.98 6.12
N PHE A 153 6.49 -1.13 5.65
CA PHE A 153 6.76 0.06 4.84
C PHE A 153 6.24 1.30 5.58
N SER A 154 7.04 1.82 6.51
CA SER A 154 6.64 2.90 7.42
C SER A 154 6.15 4.16 6.68
N ASN A 155 6.78 4.52 5.57
CA ASN A 155 6.38 5.68 4.75
C ASN A 155 4.97 5.56 4.17
N HIS A 156 4.49 4.33 3.96
CA HIS A 156 3.16 4.02 3.45
C HIS A 156 2.20 3.57 4.55
N ARG A 157 2.70 3.28 5.76
CA ARG A 157 1.97 2.66 6.87
C ARG A 157 1.32 1.36 6.47
N ILE A 158 2.08 0.56 5.77
CA ILE A 158 1.67 -0.74 5.27
C ILE A 158 2.66 -1.77 5.75
N PHE A 159 2.18 -2.93 6.11
CA PHE A 159 2.99 -4.14 6.09
C PHE A 159 2.33 -5.19 5.19
N ILE A 160 3.15 -6.07 4.66
CA ILE A 160 2.72 -7.22 3.87
C ILE A 160 3.20 -8.46 4.60
N GLY A 161 2.30 -9.40 4.87
CA GLY A 161 2.59 -10.64 5.58
C GLY A 161 2.08 -11.88 4.85
N VAL A 162 2.60 -13.04 5.24
CA VAL A 162 2.18 -14.36 4.74
C VAL A 162 1.51 -15.13 5.85
N GLY A 163 0.27 -15.52 5.63
CA GLY A 163 -0.57 -16.19 6.61
C GLY A 163 -1.13 -15.26 7.68
N ILE A 164 -2.28 -15.63 8.21
CA ILE A 164 -2.93 -14.87 9.28
C ILE A 164 -2.37 -15.30 10.64
N ASP A 165 -1.12 -14.90 10.94
CA ASP A 165 -0.43 -15.19 12.20
C ASP A 165 -0.51 -13.98 13.14
N PRO A 166 -1.10 -14.12 14.36
CA PRO A 166 -1.17 -13.05 15.34
C PRO A 166 0.18 -12.43 15.70
N ARG A 167 1.24 -13.25 15.82
CA ARG A 167 2.58 -12.79 16.19
C ARG A 167 3.20 -11.93 15.11
N LEU A 168 3.07 -12.39 13.85
CA LEU A 168 3.52 -11.62 12.69
C LEU A 168 2.83 -10.26 12.62
N ILE A 169 1.50 -10.25 12.75
CA ILE A 169 0.70 -9.04 12.64
C ILE A 169 1.09 -8.04 13.73
N VAL A 170 1.24 -8.47 14.97
CA VAL A 170 1.66 -7.62 16.09
C VAL A 170 3.07 -7.08 15.85
N HIS A 171 4.01 -7.94 15.43
CA HIS A 171 5.40 -7.56 15.13
C HIS A 171 5.50 -6.48 14.05
N GLU A 172 4.81 -6.66 12.94
CA GLU A 172 4.88 -5.72 11.80
C GLU A 172 4.11 -4.41 12.06
N THR A 173 3.26 -4.38 13.09
CA THR A 173 2.50 -3.18 13.47
C THR A 173 3.30 -2.27 14.42
N THR A 174 4.38 -2.78 15.01
CA THR A 174 5.22 -2.06 15.98
C THR A 174 6.33 -1.28 15.28
#